data_dea8ca31aa89aa6005a4e4fa097bcf3d
#
_entry.id   dea8ca31aa89aa6005a4e4fa097bcf3d
#
_cell.length_a   1.000
_cell.length_b   1.000
_cell.length_c   1.000
_cell.angle_alpha   90.00
_cell.angle_beta   90.00
_cell.angle_gamma   90.00
#
_symmetry.space_group_name_H-M   'P 1'
#
loop_
_entity.id
_entity.type
_entity.pdbx_description
1 polymer ?
#
loop_
_entity_poly.entity_id
_entity_poly.type
_entity_poly.pdbx_seq_one_letter_code
_entity_poly.pdbx_strand_id
1 'polypeptide(L)'
;MPCQPACPVSADTWAPSAVPDDYRYADLHLPQQVGQASLAAESAVAISYNGLNQAVMMASPEDIEDFVRGFSLSSGFVESIDDIYEIRVSGQGESLHAEVEISSRAFWNLKRQRRQLAGTSGCGLC
;
A
#
# COMPACT_ATOMS: atom_id res chain seq x y z
N MET A 1 27.18 -2.29 1.79
CA MET A 1 26.82 -1.13 0.98
C MET A 1 25.51 -0.58 1.52
N PRO A 2 25.46 0.67 1.94
CA PRO A 2 24.17 1.25 2.33
C PRO A 2 23.31 1.41 1.06
N CYS A 3 22.08 0.91 1.09
CA CYS A 3 21.08 1.21 0.08
C CYS A 3 20.91 2.74 0.04
N GLN A 4 21.30 3.35 -1.06
CA GLN A 4 20.89 4.72 -1.33
C GLN A 4 19.40 4.73 -1.66
N PRO A 5 18.61 5.61 -1.06
CA PRO A 5 17.24 5.83 -1.49
C PRO A 5 17.27 6.52 -2.85
N ALA A 6 17.11 5.75 -3.91
CA ALA A 6 16.97 6.26 -5.26
C ALA A 6 15.48 6.42 -5.58
N CYS A 7 14.83 7.36 -4.92
CA CYS A 7 13.62 7.96 -5.45
C CYS A 7 13.59 9.41 -5.00
N PRO A 8 13.68 10.37 -5.93
CA PRO A 8 13.37 11.74 -5.63
C PRO A 8 11.84 11.93 -5.67
N VAL A 9 11.14 11.28 -4.77
CA VAL A 9 9.86 11.82 -4.35
C VAL A 9 10.24 12.94 -3.43
N SER A 10 10.09 14.19 -3.88
CA SER A 10 10.34 15.34 -3.03
C SER A 10 9.60 15.11 -1.72
N ALA A 11 10.33 15.20 -0.61
CA ALA A 11 9.81 14.96 0.74
C ALA A 11 8.59 15.82 1.11
N ASP A 12 8.23 16.77 0.26
CA ASP A 12 7.12 17.71 0.44
C ASP A 12 5.78 17.22 -0.13
N THR A 13 5.74 16.10 -0.86
CA THR A 13 4.51 15.68 -1.55
C THR A 13 3.69 14.64 -0.78
N TRP A 14 4.21 14.06 0.29
CA TRP A 14 3.50 13.03 1.04
C TRP A 14 3.77 13.08 2.55
N ALA A 15 4.00 14.27 3.11
CA ALA A 15 4.03 14.39 4.57
C ALA A 15 2.73 13.77 5.11
N PRO A 16 2.80 12.70 5.90
CA PRO A 16 1.62 12.17 6.54
C PRO A 16 0.98 13.31 7.30
N SER A 17 -0.34 13.43 7.23
CA SER A 17 -1.06 14.32 8.11
C SER A 17 -0.55 14.03 9.52
N ALA A 18 -0.11 15.07 10.24
CA ALA A 18 0.62 14.92 11.48
C ALA A 18 -0.13 14.00 12.45
N VAL A 19 0.19 12.71 12.38
CA VAL A 19 -0.13 11.79 13.46
C VAL A 19 0.70 12.29 14.63
N PRO A 20 0.11 12.59 15.78
CA PRO A 20 0.88 13.05 16.93
C PRO A 20 2.01 12.05 17.16
N ASP A 21 3.26 12.50 17.19
CA ASP A 21 4.43 11.64 17.37
C ASP A 21 4.44 10.91 18.72
N ASP A 22 3.48 11.22 19.61
CA ASP A 22 3.44 10.74 20.97
C ASP A 22 2.11 10.07 21.30
N TYR A 23 2.07 8.76 21.22
CA TYR A 23 1.01 7.96 21.83
C TYR A 23 1.40 7.52 23.22
N ARG A 24 0.47 7.68 24.16
CA ARG A 24 0.63 7.15 25.52
C ARG A 24 0.05 5.73 25.55
N TYR A 25 0.80 4.81 26.07
CA TYR A 25 0.33 3.43 26.30
C TYR A 25 0.55 3.02 27.76
N ALA A 26 -0.30 2.12 28.24
CA ALA A 26 -0.11 1.45 29.52
C ALA A 26 0.01 -0.06 29.27
N ASP A 27 0.95 -0.69 29.95
CA ASP A 27 1.07 -2.16 29.93
C ASP A 27 -0.10 -2.75 30.74
N LEU A 28 -0.81 -3.72 30.17
CA LEU A 28 -1.92 -4.40 30.83
C LEU A 28 -1.48 -5.18 32.09
N HIS A 29 -0.22 -5.64 32.12
CA HIS A 29 0.35 -6.35 33.26
C HIS A 29 0.95 -5.41 34.31
N LEU A 30 1.29 -4.18 33.92
CA LEU A 30 1.90 -3.15 34.76
C LEU A 30 1.22 -1.78 34.53
N PRO A 31 -0.08 -1.64 34.87
CA PRO A 31 -0.88 -0.46 34.52
C PRO A 31 -0.40 0.85 35.17
N GLN A 32 0.50 0.76 36.13
CA GLN A 32 1.15 1.93 36.73
C GLN A 32 2.27 2.53 35.85
N GLN A 33 2.74 1.77 34.87
CA GLN A 33 3.80 2.22 33.95
C GLN A 33 3.15 2.75 32.68
N VAL A 34 3.21 4.07 32.50
CA VAL A 34 2.78 4.74 31.28
C VAL A 34 4.02 5.08 30.46
N GLY A 35 4.06 4.59 29.24
CA GLY A 35 5.11 4.90 28.29
C GLY A 35 4.60 5.77 27.12
N GLN A 36 5.54 6.24 26.32
CA GLN A 36 5.28 6.92 25.05
C GLN A 36 5.84 6.06 23.91
N ALA A 37 5.12 6.02 22.79
CA ALA A 37 5.55 5.33 21.58
C ALA A 37 5.14 6.11 20.35
N SER A 38 6.02 6.13 19.35
CA SER A 38 5.67 6.59 18.01
C SER A 38 4.97 5.46 17.27
N LEU A 39 3.86 5.75 16.62
CA LEU A 39 3.17 4.80 15.76
C LEU A 39 3.56 5.05 14.30
N ALA A 40 3.64 3.97 13.53
CA ALA A 40 3.81 4.08 12.09
C ALA A 40 2.61 4.80 11.47
N ALA A 41 2.88 5.76 10.58
CA ALA A 41 1.84 6.37 9.76
C ALA A 41 1.33 5.36 8.74
N GLU A 42 0.02 5.32 8.53
CA GLU A 42 -0.62 4.50 7.50
C GLU A 42 -1.47 5.38 6.58
N SER A 43 -1.44 5.05 5.30
CA SER A 43 -2.26 5.67 4.27
C SER A 43 -3.11 4.62 3.58
N ALA A 44 -4.31 5.00 3.16
CA ALA A 44 -5.14 4.16 2.32
C ALA A 44 -4.57 4.18 0.89
N VAL A 45 -4.14 3.02 0.41
CA VAL A 45 -3.59 2.83 -0.94
C VAL A 45 -4.63 2.12 -1.79
N ALA A 46 -5.23 2.85 -2.73
CA ALA A 46 -6.09 2.26 -3.74
C ALA A 46 -5.24 1.72 -4.89
N ILE A 47 -5.40 0.46 -5.24
CA ILE A 47 -4.63 -0.21 -6.28
C ILE A 47 -5.55 -0.54 -7.45
N SER A 48 -5.20 -0.06 -8.63
CA SER A 48 -5.88 -0.37 -9.88
C SER A 48 -4.93 -0.99 -10.91
N TYR A 49 -5.44 -1.91 -11.71
CA TYR A 49 -4.71 -2.57 -12.79
C TYR A 49 -5.38 -2.25 -14.12
N ASN A 50 -4.65 -1.61 -15.03
CA ASN A 50 -5.16 -1.18 -16.34
C ASN A 50 -6.52 -0.46 -16.21
N GLY A 51 -6.64 0.44 -15.25
CA GLY A 51 -7.85 1.20 -14.96
C GLY A 51 -8.95 0.46 -14.17
N LEU A 52 -8.73 -0.80 -13.78
CA LEU A 52 -9.68 -1.59 -13.00
C LEU A 52 -9.30 -1.55 -11.51
N ASN A 53 -10.11 -0.91 -10.68
CA ASN A 53 -9.92 -0.90 -9.23
C ASN A 53 -9.98 -2.32 -8.66
N GLN A 54 -8.95 -2.72 -7.94
CA GLN A 54 -8.83 -4.08 -7.41
C GLN A 54 -8.89 -4.15 -5.90
N ALA A 55 -8.16 -3.29 -5.22
CA ALA A 55 -8.07 -3.33 -3.76
C ALA A 55 -7.83 -1.93 -3.18
N VAL A 56 -8.20 -1.76 -1.91
CA VAL A 56 -7.74 -0.66 -1.08
C VAL A 56 -7.10 -1.28 0.17
N MET A 57 -5.88 -0.88 0.47
CA MET A 57 -5.11 -1.42 1.59
C MET A 57 -4.52 -0.29 2.41
N MET A 58 -4.40 -0.51 3.72
CA MET A 58 -3.62 0.37 4.58
C MET A 58 -2.16 -0.04 4.53
N ALA A 59 -1.30 0.90 4.25
CA ALA A 59 0.15 0.69 4.19
C ALA A 59 0.89 1.94 4.64
N SER A 60 2.12 1.78 5.12
CA SER A 60 3.01 2.91 5.32
C SER A 60 3.27 3.60 3.98
N PRO A 61 3.23 4.93 3.92
CA PRO A 61 3.35 5.68 2.65
C PRO A 61 4.78 5.73 2.11
N GLU A 62 5.55 4.71 2.37
CA GLU A 62 6.94 4.53 1.92
C GLU A 62 7.01 3.32 0.99
N ASP A 63 7.86 3.40 -0.03
CA ASP A 63 8.14 2.29 -0.97
C ASP A 63 6.86 1.65 -1.57
N ILE A 64 5.86 2.48 -1.87
CA ILE A 64 4.56 2.03 -2.37
C ILE A 64 4.69 1.21 -3.66
N GLU A 65 5.63 1.53 -4.53
CA GLU A 65 5.84 0.74 -5.75
C GLU A 65 6.30 -0.69 -5.43
N ASP A 66 7.22 -0.86 -4.47
CA ASP A 66 7.70 -2.17 -4.07
C ASP A 66 6.62 -2.96 -3.33
N PHE A 67 5.83 -2.28 -2.50
CA PHE A 67 4.65 -2.84 -1.88
C PHE A 67 3.67 -3.38 -2.94
N VAL A 68 3.36 -2.59 -3.96
CA VAL A 68 2.41 -2.96 -5.03
C VAL A 68 2.96 -4.09 -5.88
N ARG A 69 4.27 -4.12 -6.18
CA ARG A 69 4.92 -5.26 -6.87
C ARG A 69 4.77 -6.55 -6.07
N GLY A 70 5.12 -6.50 -4.79
CA GLY A 70 5.00 -7.64 -3.90
C GLY A 70 3.55 -8.13 -3.74
N PHE A 71 2.62 -7.20 -3.59
CA PHE A 71 1.19 -7.50 -3.52
C PHE A 71 0.67 -8.17 -4.79
N SER A 72 1.07 -7.65 -5.96
CA SER A 72 0.64 -8.18 -7.26
C SER A 72 1.10 -9.63 -7.47
N LEU A 73 2.33 -9.94 -7.08
CA LEU A 73 2.89 -11.30 -7.16
C LEU A 73 2.25 -12.24 -6.14
N SER A 74 2.18 -11.83 -4.87
CA SER A 74 1.67 -12.67 -3.79
C SER A 74 0.17 -12.99 -3.93
N SER A 75 -0.59 -12.05 -4.49
CA SER A 75 -2.01 -12.25 -4.79
C SER A 75 -2.26 -13.03 -6.08
N GLY A 76 -1.21 -13.35 -6.85
CA GLY A 76 -1.33 -14.08 -8.12
C GLY A 76 -1.97 -13.27 -9.24
N PHE A 77 -1.95 -11.94 -9.15
CA PHE A 77 -2.47 -11.07 -10.22
C PHE A 77 -1.52 -11.02 -11.41
N VAL A 78 -0.23 -11.19 -11.14
CA VAL A 78 0.81 -11.39 -12.13
C VAL A 78 1.62 -12.64 -11.79
N GLU A 79 2.16 -13.30 -12.78
CA GLU A 79 3.00 -14.50 -12.60
C GLU A 79 4.49 -14.14 -12.47
N SER A 80 4.88 -13.02 -13.06
CA SER A 80 6.25 -12.50 -13.04
C SER A 80 6.23 -10.98 -12.89
N ILE A 81 7.33 -10.45 -12.37
CA ILE A 81 7.57 -9.00 -12.31
C ILE A 81 7.58 -8.39 -13.72
N ASP A 82 7.97 -9.16 -14.74
CA ASP A 82 8.00 -8.74 -16.15
C ASP A 82 6.59 -8.50 -16.73
N ASP A 83 5.57 -9.00 -16.08
CA ASP A 83 4.17 -8.70 -16.42
C ASP A 83 3.74 -7.29 -15.98
N ILE A 84 4.52 -6.63 -15.14
CA ILE A 84 4.28 -5.25 -14.67
C ILE A 84 5.10 -4.30 -15.53
N TYR A 85 4.44 -3.47 -16.32
CA TYR A 85 5.11 -2.54 -17.22
C TYR A 85 5.40 -1.21 -16.55
N GLU A 86 4.46 -0.71 -15.78
CA GLU A 86 4.58 0.58 -15.10
C GLU A 86 3.74 0.60 -13.83
N ILE A 87 4.22 1.32 -12.82
CA ILE A 87 3.47 1.67 -11.62
C ILE A 87 3.52 3.18 -11.47
N ARG A 88 2.36 3.82 -11.41
CA ARG A 88 2.23 5.25 -11.14
C ARG A 88 1.54 5.45 -9.80
N VAL A 89 2.26 6.10 -8.89
CA VAL A 89 1.70 6.47 -7.58
C VAL A 89 1.32 7.93 -7.59
N SER A 90 0.11 8.22 -7.19
CA SER A 90 -0.45 9.57 -7.08
C SER A 90 -1.24 9.72 -5.78
N GLY A 91 -1.61 10.95 -5.42
CA GLY A 91 -2.30 11.26 -4.18
C GLY A 91 -1.40 11.90 -3.15
N GLN A 92 -1.96 12.25 -2.00
CA GLN A 92 -1.25 12.91 -0.91
C GLN A 92 -1.82 12.50 0.45
N GLY A 93 -0.94 12.50 1.47
CA GLY A 93 -1.33 12.30 2.86
C GLY A 93 -1.95 10.93 3.10
N GLU A 94 -3.18 10.91 3.56
CA GLU A 94 -3.87 9.69 3.99
C GLU A 94 -4.42 8.82 2.85
N SER A 95 -4.41 9.34 1.62
CA SER A 95 -4.97 8.64 0.46
C SER A 95 -4.01 8.66 -0.73
N LEU A 96 -3.57 7.49 -1.11
CA LEU A 96 -2.70 7.24 -2.25
C LEU A 96 -3.42 6.36 -3.27
N HIS A 97 -3.07 6.54 -4.54
CA HIS A 97 -3.55 5.71 -5.63
C HIS A 97 -2.36 5.17 -6.42
N ALA A 98 -2.26 3.86 -6.51
CA ALA A 98 -1.29 3.17 -7.32
C ALA A 98 -1.98 2.59 -8.57
N GLU A 99 -1.67 3.14 -9.71
CA GLU A 99 -2.11 2.60 -10.99
C GLU A 99 -1.01 1.73 -11.60
N VAL A 100 -1.36 0.49 -11.86
CA VAL A 100 -0.44 -0.54 -12.35
C VAL A 100 -0.81 -0.91 -13.77
N GLU A 101 0.14 -0.78 -14.68
CA GLU A 101 -0.01 -1.25 -16.04
C GLU A 101 0.60 -2.66 -16.14
N ILE A 102 -0.25 -3.64 -16.44
CA ILE A 102 0.12 -5.04 -16.53
C ILE A 102 -0.13 -5.61 -17.93
N SER A 103 0.53 -6.74 -18.22
CA SER A 103 0.36 -7.44 -19.49
C SER A 103 -1.11 -7.81 -19.73
N SER A 104 -1.52 -7.85 -20.99
CA SER A 104 -2.87 -8.24 -21.38
C SER A 104 -3.24 -9.63 -20.87
N ARG A 105 -2.27 -10.57 -20.85
CA ARG A 105 -2.45 -11.91 -20.31
C ARG A 105 -2.77 -11.88 -18.82
N ALA A 106 -1.97 -11.16 -18.04
CA ALA A 106 -2.18 -11.01 -16.61
C ALA A 106 -3.53 -10.32 -16.32
N PHE A 107 -3.88 -9.30 -17.09
CA PHE A 107 -5.16 -8.60 -16.95
C PHE A 107 -6.37 -9.50 -17.22
N TRP A 108 -6.31 -10.38 -18.21
CA TRP A 108 -7.37 -11.37 -18.46
C TRP A 108 -7.51 -12.37 -17.32
N ASN A 109 -6.39 -12.83 -16.75
CA ASN A 109 -6.38 -13.71 -15.60
C ASN A 109 -6.98 -13.02 -14.37
N LEU A 110 -6.63 -11.76 -14.11
CA LEU A 110 -7.20 -10.94 -13.05
C LEU A 110 -8.74 -10.84 -13.17
N LYS A 111 -9.25 -10.54 -14.36
CA LYS A 111 -10.70 -10.46 -14.60
C LYS A 111 -11.42 -11.78 -14.34
N ARG A 112 -10.80 -12.91 -14.66
CA ARG A 112 -11.36 -14.24 -14.38
C ARG A 112 -11.39 -14.52 -12.89
N GLN A 113 -10.30 -14.23 -12.17
CA GLN A 113 -10.21 -14.43 -10.73
C GLN A 113 -11.22 -13.56 -9.98
N ARG A 114 -11.42 -12.31 -10.40
CA ARG A 114 -12.38 -11.39 -9.78
C ARG A 114 -13.81 -11.90 -9.77
N ARG A 115 -14.21 -12.68 -10.74
CA ARG A 115 -15.54 -13.31 -10.77
C ARG A 115 -15.70 -14.40 -9.71
N GLN A 116 -14.60 -14.93 -9.18
CA GLN A 116 -14.57 -15.99 -8.18
C GLN A 116 -14.38 -15.45 -6.77
N LEU A 117 -13.80 -14.27 -6.63
CA LEU A 117 -13.53 -13.61 -5.36
C LEU A 117 -14.66 -12.62 -5.03
N ALA A 118 -15.80 -13.12 -4.58
CA ALA A 118 -16.80 -12.31 -3.89
C ALA A 118 -16.34 -12.05 -2.43
N GLY A 119 -15.12 -11.52 -2.26
CA GLY A 119 -14.55 -11.24 -0.96
C GLY A 119 -14.08 -9.79 -0.86
N THR A 120 -14.40 -9.16 0.25
CA THR A 120 -14.05 -7.78 0.56
C THR A 120 -12.55 -7.64 0.79
N SER A 121 -11.96 -6.55 0.30
CA SER A 121 -10.67 -6.07 0.78
C SER A 121 -10.77 -5.81 2.29
N GLY A 122 -9.82 -6.31 3.07
CA GLY A 122 -9.90 -6.31 4.52
C GLY A 122 -9.69 -4.96 5.21
N CYS A 123 -9.73 -3.82 4.50
CA CYS A 123 -9.51 -2.50 5.10
C CYS A 123 -10.79 -1.86 5.67
N GLY A 124 -11.97 -2.40 5.39
CA GLY A 124 -13.25 -1.85 5.88
C GLY A 124 -13.68 -0.52 5.25
N LEU A 125 -12.97 -0.04 4.24
CA LEU A 125 -13.29 1.23 3.57
C LEU A 125 -14.26 1.06 2.39
N CYS A 126 -14.55 -0.16 1.99
CA CYS A 126 -15.48 -0.48 0.89
C CYS A 126 -16.77 -1.06 1.41
#